data_7780161bf77de9600c225c7245d98be7
#
_entry.id   7780161bf77de9600c225c7245d98be7
#
_cell.length_a   1.000
_cell.length_b   1.000
_cell.length_c   1.000
_cell.angle_alpha   90.00
_cell.angle_beta   90.00
_cell.angle_gamma   90.00
#
_symmetry.space_group_name_H-M   'P 1'
#
loop_
_entity.id
_entity.type
_entity.pdbx_description
1 polymer ?
#
loop_
_entity_poly.entity_id
_entity_poly.type
_entity_poly.pdbx_seq_one_letter_code
_entity_poly.pdbx_strand_id
1 'polypeptide(L)'
;YPGMKILDICQIEEEQEQNEASVREMFRRFPDVNVVYVVNPRDYEICRTVAKMDAKGQVKIITNDLVEDLEELIRQGSVSATICQEPEKQGEQSLEILFQYLAYGTLPKEKMCYTDLSIHIAQNL
;
A
#
# COMPACT_ATOMS: atom_id res chain seq x y z
N TYR A 1 -3.30 -18.25 6.74
CA TYR A 1 -1.96 -18.82 6.90
C TYR A 1 -1.72 -19.06 8.39
N PRO A 2 -1.67 -20.31 8.86
CA PRO A 2 -1.62 -20.63 10.30
C PRO A 2 -0.32 -20.17 11.00
N GLY A 3 0.71 -19.78 10.26
CA GLY A 3 1.97 -19.27 10.81
C GLY A 3 2.04 -17.76 10.97
N MET A 4 1.04 -16.99 10.48
CA MET A 4 1.01 -15.53 10.61
C MET A 4 0.26 -15.12 11.87
N LYS A 5 0.82 -14.17 12.61
CA LYS A 5 0.20 -13.58 13.79
C LYS A 5 0.14 -12.06 13.63
N ILE A 6 -1.06 -11.49 13.67
CA ILE A 6 -1.24 -10.04 13.76
C ILE A 6 -0.93 -9.65 15.20
N LEU A 7 0.11 -8.84 15.38
CA LEU A 7 0.58 -8.39 16.69
C LEU A 7 -0.18 -7.16 17.17
N ASP A 8 -0.46 -6.22 16.25
CA ASP A 8 -1.18 -4.99 16.53
C ASP A 8 -1.76 -4.40 15.24
N ILE A 9 -2.70 -3.49 15.39
CA ILE A 9 -3.25 -2.64 14.32
C ILE A 9 -3.18 -1.21 14.82
N CYS A 10 -2.30 -0.40 14.21
CA CYS A 10 -2.11 0.99 14.55
C CYS A 10 -2.90 1.88 13.60
N GLN A 11 -3.62 2.86 14.14
CA GLN A 11 -4.19 3.93 13.33
C GLN A 11 -3.08 4.90 12.90
N ILE A 12 -3.25 5.43 11.68
CA ILE A 12 -2.40 6.47 11.12
C ILE A 12 -3.07 7.80 11.42
N GLU A 13 -2.31 8.73 11.98
CA GLU A 13 -2.75 10.07 12.33
C GLU A 13 -2.37 11.07 11.22
N GLU A 14 -3.00 12.24 11.20
CA GLU A 14 -2.67 13.29 10.22
C GLU A 14 -1.28 13.91 10.48
N GLU A 15 -0.85 13.91 11.74
CA GLU A 15 0.41 14.50 12.16
C GLU A 15 1.57 13.49 12.09
N GLN A 16 2.61 13.86 11.35
CA GLN A 16 3.79 13.01 11.16
C GLN A 16 4.49 12.64 12.48
N GLU A 17 4.57 13.57 13.43
CA GLU A 17 5.23 13.31 14.73
C GLU A 17 4.51 12.21 15.52
N GLN A 18 3.18 12.15 15.43
CA GLN A 18 2.39 11.10 16.08
C GLN A 18 2.61 9.74 15.41
N ASN A 19 2.73 9.72 14.08
CA ASN A 19 3.03 8.51 13.34
C ASN A 19 4.45 7.98 13.66
N GLU A 20 5.44 8.85 13.77
CA GLU A 20 6.78 8.47 14.20
C GLU A 20 6.80 7.90 15.63
N ALA A 21 6.04 8.52 16.54
CA ALA A 21 5.90 8.02 17.91
C ALA A 21 5.22 6.63 17.94
N SER A 22 4.19 6.42 17.13
CA SER A 22 3.49 5.14 17.00
C SER A 22 4.40 4.04 16.46
N VAL A 23 5.19 4.33 15.43
CA VAL A 23 6.19 3.37 14.89
C VAL A 23 7.25 3.04 15.95
N ARG A 24 7.73 4.03 16.69
CA ARG A 24 8.70 3.81 17.78
C ARG A 24 8.14 2.92 18.87
N GLU A 25 6.90 3.15 19.29
CA GLU A 25 6.20 2.35 20.28
C GLU A 25 5.96 0.91 19.78
N MET A 26 5.62 0.73 18.50
CA MET A 26 5.49 -0.59 17.88
C MET A 26 6.79 -1.39 18.03
N PHE A 27 7.95 -0.83 17.66
CA PHE A 27 9.24 -1.52 17.81
C PHE A 27 9.61 -1.82 19.27
N ARG A 28 9.21 -0.92 20.20
CA ARG A 28 9.44 -1.14 21.62
C ARG A 28 8.61 -2.32 22.16
N ARG A 29 7.33 -2.43 21.72
CA ARG A 29 6.42 -3.49 22.15
C ARG A 29 6.69 -4.82 21.45
N PHE A 30 7.12 -4.77 20.21
CA PHE A 30 7.30 -5.93 19.35
C PHE A 30 8.69 -5.92 18.69
N PRO A 31 9.77 -6.15 19.46
CA PRO A 31 11.13 -6.08 18.93
C PRO A 31 11.46 -7.13 17.86
N ASP A 32 10.66 -8.18 17.76
CA ASP A 32 10.80 -9.26 16.79
C ASP A 32 9.77 -9.17 15.63
N VAL A 33 9.12 -8.00 15.46
CA VAL A 33 8.24 -7.78 14.30
C VAL A 33 9.04 -7.97 13.02
N ASN A 34 8.48 -8.72 12.07
CA ASN A 34 9.17 -9.04 10.83
C ASN A 34 8.40 -8.61 9.56
N VAL A 35 7.13 -8.18 9.72
CA VAL A 35 6.34 -7.62 8.62
C VAL A 35 5.54 -6.44 9.14
N VAL A 36 5.53 -5.36 8.38
CA VAL A 36 4.65 -4.20 8.56
C VAL A 36 3.87 -4.01 7.27
N TYR A 37 2.55 -3.95 7.38
CA TYR A 37 1.65 -3.66 6.27
C TYR A 37 1.04 -2.28 6.44
N VAL A 38 1.32 -1.38 5.50
CA VAL A 38 0.84 0.01 5.50
C VAL A 38 -0.23 0.14 4.43
N VAL A 39 -1.46 0.47 4.84
CA VAL A 39 -2.63 0.38 3.95
C VAL A 39 -2.80 1.61 3.06
N ASN A 40 -2.35 2.77 3.50
CA ASN A 40 -2.54 4.02 2.77
C ASN A 40 -1.27 4.42 1.99
N PRO A 41 -1.33 4.66 0.66
CA PRO A 41 -0.17 5.01 -0.15
C PRO A 41 0.48 6.35 0.19
N ARG A 42 -0.28 7.28 0.81
CA ARG A 42 0.28 8.56 1.28
C ARG A 42 1.23 8.39 2.47
N ASP A 43 1.32 7.19 3.00
CA ASP A 43 2.10 6.88 4.20
C ASP A 43 3.53 6.42 3.87
N TYR A 44 4.08 6.86 2.73
CA TYR A 44 5.50 6.65 2.42
C TYR A 44 6.40 7.15 3.56
N GLU A 45 5.99 8.18 4.31
CA GLU A 45 6.69 8.66 5.49
C GLU A 45 6.74 7.62 6.61
N ILE A 46 5.66 6.86 6.79
CA ILE A 46 5.63 5.73 7.74
C ILE A 46 6.58 4.64 7.27
N CYS A 47 6.55 4.28 5.99
CA CYS A 47 7.47 3.31 5.41
C CYS A 47 8.93 3.73 5.62
N ARG A 48 9.23 5.01 5.39
CA ARG A 48 10.56 5.60 5.62
C ARG A 48 10.95 5.55 7.09
N THR A 49 10.03 5.82 8.00
CA THR A 49 10.26 5.77 9.45
C THR A 49 10.51 4.34 9.91
N VAL A 50 9.70 3.38 9.45
CA VAL A 50 9.91 1.95 9.73
C VAL A 50 11.29 1.50 9.24
N ALA A 51 11.65 1.83 8.00
CA ALA A 51 12.94 1.49 7.42
C ALA A 51 14.13 2.09 8.20
N LYS A 52 14.00 3.33 8.68
CA LYS A 52 15.04 3.98 9.52
C LYS A 52 15.19 3.32 10.90
N MET A 53 14.10 2.83 11.46
CA MET A 53 14.12 2.20 12.80
C MET A 53 14.49 0.73 12.76
N ASP A 54 14.34 0.07 11.63
CA ASP A 54 14.78 -1.32 11.41
C ASP A 54 16.30 -1.39 11.25
N ALA A 55 17.04 -1.22 12.34
CA ALA A 55 18.50 -1.26 12.34
C ALA A 55 19.09 -2.58 11.83
N LYS A 56 18.30 -3.65 11.78
CA LYS A 56 18.73 -4.98 11.32
C LYS A 56 18.38 -5.25 9.86
N GLY A 57 17.53 -4.40 9.23
CA GLY A 57 17.04 -4.62 7.86
C GLY A 57 16.21 -5.90 7.71
N GLN A 58 15.50 -6.32 8.76
CA GLN A 58 14.79 -7.60 8.80
C GLN A 58 13.28 -7.46 8.58
N VAL A 59 12.74 -6.24 8.75
CA VAL A 59 11.32 -5.97 8.59
C VAL A 59 10.97 -5.86 7.12
N LYS A 60 10.01 -6.66 6.66
CA LYS A 60 9.44 -6.54 5.33
C LYS A 60 8.29 -5.55 5.36
N ILE A 61 8.40 -4.48 4.58
CA ILE A 61 7.34 -3.48 4.45
C ILE A 61 6.55 -3.80 3.20
N ILE A 62 5.24 -3.93 3.35
CA ILE A 62 4.29 -4.12 2.25
C ILE A 62 3.28 -2.98 2.33
N THR A 63 2.87 -2.46 1.18
CA THR A 63 1.92 -1.34 1.13
C THR A 63 0.96 -1.48 -0.04
N ASN A 64 0.09 -0.49 -0.23
CA ASN A 64 -0.86 -0.41 -1.33
C ASN A 64 -0.51 0.76 -2.24
N ASP A 65 -0.93 0.62 -3.49
CA ASP A 65 -0.77 1.58 -4.58
C ASP A 65 0.69 1.95 -4.89
N LEU A 66 0.91 2.68 -5.95
CA LEU A 66 2.23 3.10 -6.40
C LEU A 66 2.21 4.61 -6.65
N VAL A 67 2.97 5.33 -5.84
CA VAL A 67 3.24 6.75 -6.03
C VAL A 67 4.74 6.94 -6.16
N GLU A 68 5.17 8.04 -6.75
CA GLU A 68 6.58 8.29 -7.09
C GLU A 68 7.53 8.14 -5.89
N ASP A 69 7.17 8.71 -4.75
CA ASP A 69 7.98 8.61 -3.52
C ASP A 69 8.10 7.16 -3.01
N LEU A 70 7.06 6.36 -3.19
CA LEU A 70 7.06 4.96 -2.78
C LEU A 70 7.86 4.09 -3.76
N GLU A 71 7.82 4.40 -5.05
CA GLU A 71 8.62 3.74 -6.09
C GLU A 71 10.11 3.82 -5.75
N GLU A 72 10.58 4.99 -5.32
CA GLU A 72 11.97 5.19 -4.88
C GLU A 72 12.32 4.26 -3.70
N LEU A 73 11.44 4.17 -2.68
CA LEU A 73 11.67 3.28 -1.54
C LEU A 73 11.68 1.80 -1.92
N ILE A 74 10.89 1.40 -2.92
CA ILE A 74 10.90 0.03 -3.44
C ILE A 74 12.21 -0.23 -4.19
N ARG A 75 12.65 0.68 -5.08
CA ARG A 75 13.92 0.55 -5.83
C ARG A 75 15.12 0.46 -4.89
N GLN A 76 15.11 1.20 -3.80
CA GLN A 76 16.14 1.14 -2.75
C GLN A 76 16.07 -0.12 -1.88
N GLY A 77 15.01 -0.92 -1.98
CA GLY A 77 14.78 -2.12 -1.17
C GLY A 77 14.27 -1.83 0.25
N SER A 78 13.95 -0.58 0.58
CA SER A 78 13.35 -0.18 1.86
C SER A 78 11.92 -0.68 2.00
N VAL A 79 11.14 -0.68 0.90
CA VAL A 79 9.82 -1.30 0.80
C VAL A 79 9.95 -2.56 -0.04
N SER A 80 9.38 -3.66 0.44
CA SER A 80 9.53 -4.97 -0.19
C SER A 80 8.59 -5.17 -1.38
N ALA A 81 7.36 -4.67 -1.26
CA ALA A 81 6.34 -4.79 -2.30
C ALA A 81 5.21 -3.78 -2.09
N THR A 82 4.52 -3.43 -3.17
CA THR A 82 3.23 -2.74 -3.13
C THR A 82 2.18 -3.49 -3.96
N ILE A 83 0.92 -3.38 -3.55
CA ILE A 83 -0.24 -3.95 -4.25
C ILE A 83 -0.98 -2.80 -4.93
N CYS A 84 -1.00 -2.79 -6.26
CA CYS A 84 -1.65 -1.74 -7.05
C CYS A 84 -3.01 -2.19 -7.56
N GLN A 85 -3.95 -1.23 -7.63
CA GLN A 85 -5.34 -1.44 -8.05
C GLN A 85 -5.62 -0.87 -9.45
N GLU A 86 -4.59 -0.50 -10.22
CA GLU A 86 -4.69 0.09 -11.56
C GLU A 86 -5.63 1.32 -11.61
N PRO A 87 -5.31 2.43 -10.90
CA PRO A 87 -6.21 3.60 -10.77
C PRO A 87 -6.54 4.27 -12.11
N GLU A 88 -5.63 4.27 -13.07
CA GLU A 88 -5.86 4.79 -14.42
C GLU A 88 -6.93 3.99 -15.14
N LYS A 89 -6.84 2.65 -15.10
CA LYS A 89 -7.82 1.74 -15.70
C LYS A 89 -9.18 1.83 -15.02
N GLN A 90 -9.22 2.06 -13.70
CA GLN A 90 -10.47 2.32 -12.99
C GLN A 90 -11.15 3.59 -13.49
N GLY A 91 -10.39 4.67 -13.67
CA GLY A 91 -10.89 5.93 -14.24
C GLY A 91 -11.39 5.76 -15.67
N GLU A 92 -10.57 5.17 -16.54
CA GLU A 92 -10.91 4.92 -17.95
C GLU A 92 -12.16 4.06 -18.08
N GLN A 93 -12.24 2.94 -17.40
CA GLN A 93 -13.38 2.03 -17.43
C GLN A 93 -14.66 2.68 -16.91
N SER A 94 -14.58 3.50 -15.88
CA SER A 94 -15.71 4.23 -15.33
C SER A 94 -16.28 5.23 -16.34
N LEU A 95 -15.41 5.98 -17.03
CA LEU A 95 -15.80 6.92 -18.08
C LEU A 95 -16.38 6.20 -19.29
N GLU A 96 -15.79 5.10 -19.71
CA GLU A 96 -16.29 4.29 -20.84
C GLU A 96 -17.72 3.76 -20.55
N ILE A 97 -17.95 3.21 -19.37
CA ILE A 97 -19.27 2.73 -18.95
C ILE A 97 -20.29 3.88 -18.97
N LEU A 98 -19.94 5.03 -18.44
CA LEU A 98 -20.80 6.21 -18.43
C LEU A 98 -21.10 6.68 -19.85
N PHE A 99 -20.10 6.75 -20.72
CA PHE A 99 -20.26 7.13 -22.13
C PHE A 99 -21.20 6.17 -22.86
N GLN A 100 -21.01 4.87 -22.73
CA GLN A 100 -21.85 3.85 -23.37
C GLN A 100 -23.30 3.97 -22.90
N TYR A 101 -23.54 4.26 -21.64
CA TYR A 101 -24.88 4.48 -21.12
C TYR A 101 -25.53 5.75 -21.69
N LEU A 102 -24.82 6.88 -21.67
CA LEU A 102 -25.36 8.17 -22.12
C LEU A 102 -25.57 8.23 -23.64
N ALA A 103 -24.67 7.65 -24.41
CA ALA A 103 -24.70 7.69 -25.87
C ALA A 103 -25.64 6.63 -26.48
N TYR A 104 -25.69 5.45 -25.89
CA TYR A 104 -26.34 4.28 -26.50
C TYR A 104 -27.35 3.58 -25.59
N GLY A 105 -27.53 4.03 -24.35
CA GLY A 105 -28.40 3.38 -23.37
C GLY A 105 -27.91 2.00 -22.93
N THR A 106 -26.62 1.69 -23.19
CA THR A 106 -26.03 0.37 -22.89
C THR A 106 -25.50 0.33 -21.47
N LEU A 107 -25.97 -0.64 -20.67
CA LEU A 107 -25.44 -0.91 -19.33
C LEU A 107 -24.46 -2.08 -19.37
N PRO A 108 -23.48 -2.12 -18.46
CA PRO A 108 -22.58 -3.26 -18.32
C PRO A 108 -23.37 -4.52 -17.94
N LYS A 109 -22.91 -5.67 -18.41
CA LYS A 109 -23.55 -6.97 -18.11
C LYS A 109 -23.44 -7.31 -16.64
N GLU A 110 -22.31 -6.96 -16.04
CA GLU A 110 -22.03 -7.21 -14.63
C GLU A 110 -22.34 -5.95 -13.80
N LYS A 111 -22.93 -6.14 -12.62
CA LYS A 111 -23.20 -5.03 -11.68
C LYS A 111 -21.93 -4.46 -11.03
N MET A 112 -20.89 -5.26 -10.96
CA MET A 112 -19.60 -4.93 -10.37
C MET A 112 -18.51 -5.22 -11.40
N CYS A 113 -17.76 -4.20 -11.78
CA CYS A 113 -16.61 -4.32 -12.67
C CYS A 113 -15.34 -4.13 -11.81
N TYR A 114 -14.53 -5.18 -11.71
CA TYR A 114 -13.28 -5.15 -10.97
C TYR A 114 -12.12 -4.95 -11.92
N THR A 115 -11.14 -4.16 -11.49
CA THR A 115 -9.81 -4.14 -12.11
C THR A 115 -8.95 -5.23 -11.52
N ASP A 116 -7.90 -5.61 -12.25
CA ASP A 116 -6.92 -6.56 -11.75
C ASP A 116 -6.06 -5.93 -10.64
N LEU A 117 -5.50 -6.78 -9.79
CA LEU A 117 -4.48 -6.37 -8.84
C LEU A 117 -3.10 -6.76 -9.37
N SER A 118 -2.15 -5.84 -9.27
CA SER A 118 -0.75 -6.09 -9.61
C SER A 118 0.14 -5.95 -8.37
N ILE A 119 1.19 -6.76 -8.28
CA ILE A 119 2.19 -6.67 -7.23
C ILE A 119 3.47 -6.13 -7.85
N HIS A 120 3.95 -5.01 -7.31
CA HIS A 120 5.21 -4.41 -7.73
C HIS A 120 6.28 -4.59 -6.65
N ILE A 121 7.45 -4.98 -7.13
CA ILE A 121 8.69 -5.16 -6.39
C ILE A 121 9.83 -4.50 -7.18
N ALA A 122 11.01 -4.36 -6.61
CA ALA A 122 12.14 -3.69 -7.27
C ALA A 122 12.52 -4.27 -8.66
N GLN A 123 12.18 -5.53 -8.94
CA GLN A 123 12.52 -6.20 -10.18
C GLN A 123 11.54 -5.98 -11.33
N ASN A 124 10.33 -5.49 -11.06
CA ASN A 124 9.28 -5.28 -12.07
C ASN A 124 8.70 -3.86 -12.08
N LEU A 125 9.39 -2.93 -11.45
CA LEU A 125 9.16 -1.48 -11.51
C LEU A 125 9.82 -0.85 -12.73
#